data_136b50bb227c98b1f8a64346fe5ce94b
#
_entry.id   136b50bb227c98b1f8a64346fe5ce94b
#
_cell.length_a   1.000
_cell.length_b   1.000
_cell.length_c   1.000
_cell.angle_alpha   90.00
_cell.angle_beta   90.00
_cell.angle_gamma   90.00
#
_symmetry.space_group_name_H-M   'P 1'
#
loop_
_entity.id
_entity.type
_entity.pdbx_description
1 polymer ?
#
loop_
_entity_poly.entity_id
_entity_poly.type
_entity_poly.pdbx_seq_one_letter_code
_entity_poly.pdbx_strand_id
1 'polypeptide(L)'
;MKRYDRFVDFYEAYLKMHSHPTNRRLHLLGNALAIGALVYAIAQRNPWALFAMPAFASGLAFIGHRFFQKNKPGVLHYPVWGTLGNWVMTKDVLLGKLKW
;
A
#
# COMPACT_ATOMS: atom_id res chain seq x y z
N MET A 1 19.89 1.05 -4.20
CA MET A 1 18.62 1.49 -4.80
C MET A 1 18.82 2.82 -5.50
N LYS A 2 18.23 2.99 -6.68
CA LYS A 2 18.31 4.23 -7.42
C LYS A 2 17.62 5.37 -6.67
N ARG A 3 18.25 6.53 -6.64
CA ARG A 3 17.65 7.71 -6.03
C ARG A 3 16.67 8.39 -7.00
N TYR A 4 15.55 8.85 -6.46
CA TYR A 4 14.53 9.58 -7.23
C TYR A 4 14.37 10.98 -6.67
N ASP A 5 14.32 11.98 -7.54
CA ASP A 5 14.18 13.39 -7.16
C ASP A 5 12.74 13.87 -7.27
N ARG A 6 11.90 13.16 -8.04
CA ARG A 6 10.50 13.51 -8.24
C ARG A 6 9.62 12.32 -7.92
N PHE A 7 8.44 12.59 -7.32
CA PHE A 7 7.49 11.53 -7.01
C PHE A 7 7.05 10.76 -8.25
N VAL A 8 6.84 11.44 -9.38
CA VAL A 8 6.44 10.80 -10.64
C VAL A 8 7.40 9.70 -11.04
N ASP A 9 8.70 9.98 -10.96
CA ASP A 9 9.73 8.98 -11.32
C ASP A 9 9.75 7.83 -10.30
N PHE A 10 9.59 8.15 -9.03
CA PHE A 10 9.48 7.14 -7.98
C PHE A 10 8.25 6.26 -8.19
N TYR A 11 7.10 6.87 -8.49
CA TYR A 11 5.84 6.13 -8.66
C TYR A 11 5.91 5.16 -9.83
N GLU A 12 6.55 5.57 -10.92
CA GLU A 12 6.76 4.70 -12.07
C GLU A 12 7.55 3.45 -11.67
N ALA A 13 8.63 3.63 -10.91
CA ALA A 13 9.40 2.50 -10.37
C ALA A 13 8.59 1.71 -9.33
N TYR A 14 7.78 2.39 -8.53
CA TYR A 14 6.91 1.76 -7.55
C TYR A 14 5.95 0.78 -8.22
N LEU A 15 5.34 1.17 -9.34
CA LEU A 15 4.44 0.29 -10.08
C LEU A 15 5.15 -0.95 -10.61
N LYS A 16 6.41 -0.83 -11.01
CA LYS A 16 7.22 -1.99 -11.42
C LYS A 16 7.48 -2.94 -10.25
N MET A 17 7.70 -2.40 -9.06
CA MET A 17 7.87 -3.20 -7.84
C MET A 17 6.57 -3.83 -7.36
N HIS A 18 5.44 -3.45 -7.94
CA HIS A 18 4.10 -3.97 -7.63
C HIS A 18 3.45 -4.54 -8.88
N SER A 19 4.23 -5.15 -9.76
CA SER A 19 3.72 -5.71 -11.01
C SER A 19 2.96 -7.03 -10.84
N HIS A 20 3.24 -7.77 -9.76
CA HIS A 20 2.56 -9.05 -9.52
C HIS A 20 1.10 -8.79 -9.11
N PRO A 21 0.12 -9.40 -9.81
CA PRO A 21 -1.30 -9.12 -9.51
C PRO A 21 -1.70 -9.40 -8.07
N THR A 22 -1.24 -10.52 -7.51
CA THR A 22 -1.56 -10.89 -6.13
C THR A 22 -0.98 -9.90 -5.12
N ASN A 23 0.26 -9.44 -5.34
CA ASN A 23 0.86 -8.42 -4.48
C ASN A 23 0.04 -7.13 -4.51
N ARG A 24 -0.36 -6.67 -5.69
CA ARG A 24 -1.17 -5.46 -5.83
C ARG A 24 -2.52 -5.63 -5.12
N ARG A 25 -3.17 -6.78 -5.30
CA ARG A 25 -4.45 -7.06 -4.64
C ARG A 25 -4.34 -7.09 -3.13
N LEU A 26 -3.24 -7.65 -2.61
CA LEU A 26 -3.00 -7.66 -1.17
C LEU A 26 -2.82 -6.24 -0.61
N HIS A 27 -2.15 -5.37 -1.35
CA HIS A 27 -2.05 -3.96 -0.95
C HIS A 27 -3.42 -3.30 -0.89
N LEU A 28 -4.25 -3.50 -1.91
CA LEU A 28 -5.58 -2.92 -1.94
C LEU A 28 -6.48 -3.48 -0.85
N LEU A 29 -6.42 -4.79 -0.61
CA LEU A 29 -7.18 -5.42 0.47
C LEU A 29 -6.73 -4.87 1.84
N GLY A 30 -5.43 -4.75 2.06
CA GLY A 30 -4.90 -4.18 3.29
C GLY A 30 -5.37 -2.74 3.51
N ASN A 31 -5.40 -1.95 2.44
CA ASN A 31 -5.89 -0.57 2.51
C ASN A 31 -7.39 -0.53 2.82
N ALA A 32 -8.18 -1.41 2.21
CA ALA A 32 -9.62 -1.48 2.49
C ALA A 32 -9.87 -1.86 3.94
N LEU A 33 -9.13 -2.83 4.47
CA LEU A 33 -9.24 -3.21 5.87
C LEU A 33 -8.78 -2.09 6.81
N ALA A 34 -7.75 -1.33 6.41
CA ALA A 34 -7.30 -0.17 7.19
C ALA A 34 -8.39 0.91 7.25
N ILE A 35 -9.07 1.18 6.15
CA ILE A 35 -10.19 2.12 6.13
C ILE A 35 -11.32 1.59 7.01
N GLY A 36 -11.62 0.30 6.93
CA GLY A 36 -12.62 -0.33 7.80
C GLY A 36 -12.29 -0.17 9.28
N ALA A 37 -11.01 -0.32 9.64
CA ALA A 37 -10.56 -0.11 11.02
C ALA A 37 -10.76 1.35 11.45
N LEU A 38 -10.51 2.30 10.56
CA LEU A 38 -10.75 3.71 10.85
C LEU A 38 -12.23 3.99 11.11
N VAL A 39 -13.09 3.48 10.24
CA VAL A 39 -14.55 3.64 10.39
C VAL A 39 -15.02 3.01 11.72
N TYR A 40 -14.53 1.81 12.02
CA TYR A 40 -14.86 1.13 13.28
C TYR A 40 -14.41 1.96 14.49
N ALA A 41 -13.19 2.49 14.45
CA ALA A 41 -12.65 3.30 15.54
C ALA A 41 -13.53 4.53 15.81
N ILE A 42 -13.98 5.19 14.75
CA ILE A 42 -14.84 6.37 14.86
C ILE A 42 -16.23 5.97 15.38
N ALA A 43 -16.84 4.94 14.77
CA ALA A 43 -18.20 4.52 15.11
C ALA A 43 -18.30 4.02 16.56
N GLN A 44 -17.28 3.32 17.04
CA GLN A 44 -17.27 2.75 18.39
C GLN A 44 -16.54 3.65 19.40
N ARG A 45 -16.07 4.82 18.98
CA ARG A 45 -15.29 5.73 19.82
C ARG A 45 -14.12 5.00 20.50
N ASN A 46 -13.47 4.11 19.76
CA ASN A 46 -12.39 3.26 20.26
C ASN A 46 -11.09 3.61 19.54
N PRO A 47 -10.27 4.52 20.11
CA PRO A 47 -9.02 4.93 19.43
C PRO A 47 -7.99 3.80 19.30
N TRP A 48 -8.09 2.77 20.13
CA TRP A 48 -7.17 1.63 20.04
C TRP A 48 -7.30 0.89 18.71
N ALA A 49 -8.49 0.91 18.09
CA ALA A 49 -8.70 0.28 16.79
C ALA A 49 -7.87 0.95 15.68
N LEU A 50 -7.38 2.18 15.88
CA LEU A 50 -6.52 2.86 14.92
C LEU A 50 -5.19 2.12 14.71
N PHE A 51 -4.73 1.35 15.70
CA PHE A 51 -3.52 0.55 15.55
C PHE A 51 -3.69 -0.58 14.52
N ALA A 52 -4.93 -1.00 14.24
CA ALA A 52 -5.18 -2.00 13.22
C ALA A 52 -4.91 -1.48 11.79
N MET A 53 -4.98 -0.16 11.57
CA MET A 53 -4.75 0.41 10.23
C MET A 53 -3.36 0.07 9.67
N PRO A 54 -2.25 0.44 10.36
CA PRO A 54 -0.94 0.06 9.84
C PRO A 54 -0.72 -1.46 9.86
N ALA A 55 -1.32 -2.18 10.81
CA ALA A 55 -1.19 -3.64 10.86
C ALA A 55 -1.78 -4.28 9.61
N PHE A 56 -2.99 -3.90 9.20
CA PHE A 56 -3.60 -4.43 7.98
C PHE A 56 -2.84 -4.00 6.73
N ALA A 57 -2.58 -2.70 6.59
CA ALA A 57 -1.93 -2.19 5.40
C ALA A 57 -0.52 -2.76 5.23
N SER A 58 0.29 -2.71 6.28
CA SER A 58 1.68 -3.18 6.22
C SER A 58 1.79 -4.70 6.20
N GLY A 59 0.95 -5.38 6.97
CA GLY A 59 0.99 -6.85 7.06
C GLY A 59 0.69 -7.52 5.74
N LEU A 60 -0.39 -7.11 5.08
CA LEU A 60 -0.75 -7.69 3.78
C LEU A 60 0.22 -7.26 2.69
N ALA A 61 0.71 -6.03 2.74
CA ALA A 61 1.74 -5.56 1.82
C ALA A 61 3.03 -6.38 1.97
N PHE A 62 3.44 -6.63 3.20
CA PHE A 62 4.62 -7.46 3.48
C PHE A 62 4.47 -8.86 2.90
N ILE A 63 3.31 -9.49 3.09
CA ILE A 63 3.03 -10.81 2.53
C ILE A 63 3.14 -10.77 1.02
N GLY A 64 2.57 -9.74 0.38
CA GLY A 64 2.64 -9.59 -1.07
C GLY A 64 4.06 -9.48 -1.58
N HIS A 65 4.88 -8.64 -0.94
CA HIS A 65 6.28 -8.48 -1.35
C HIS A 65 7.12 -9.73 -1.08
N ARG A 66 6.92 -10.35 0.08
CA ARG A 66 7.76 -11.48 0.51
C ARG A 66 7.48 -12.75 -0.28
N PHE A 67 6.21 -13.06 -0.53
CA PHE A 67 5.82 -14.37 -1.06
C PHE A 67 5.44 -14.35 -2.54
N PHE A 68 4.98 -13.22 -3.07
CA PHE A 68 4.52 -13.14 -4.45
C PHE A 68 5.43 -12.31 -5.34
N GLN A 69 5.72 -11.07 -4.95
CA GLN A 69 6.60 -10.20 -5.73
C GLN A 69 8.08 -10.57 -5.54
N LYS A 70 8.42 -11.12 -4.38
CA LYS A 70 9.78 -11.54 -4.00
C LYS A 70 10.77 -10.39 -4.05
N ASN A 71 10.37 -9.26 -3.51
CA ASN A 71 11.21 -8.07 -3.38
C ASN A 71 10.99 -7.41 -2.03
N LYS A 72 11.70 -6.31 -1.77
CA LYS A 72 11.52 -5.52 -0.54
C LYS A 72 10.53 -4.39 -0.79
N PRO A 73 9.68 -4.03 0.20
CA PRO A 73 8.78 -2.88 0.06
C PRO A 73 9.56 -1.59 -0.18
N GLY A 74 9.07 -0.74 -1.08
CA GLY A 74 9.67 0.56 -1.35
C GLY A 74 9.65 1.50 -0.16
N VAL A 75 8.72 1.30 0.77
CA VAL A 75 8.60 2.10 1.98
C VAL A 75 9.85 2.00 2.87
N LEU A 76 10.64 0.93 2.75
CA LEU A 76 11.88 0.78 3.51
C LEU A 76 12.93 1.81 3.10
N HIS A 77 12.90 2.28 1.86
CA HIS A 77 13.86 3.27 1.33
C HIS A 77 13.22 4.66 1.22
N TYR A 78 11.93 4.73 0.97
CA TYR A 78 11.17 5.98 0.80
C TYR A 78 9.88 5.88 1.61
N PRO A 79 9.94 6.10 2.95
CA PRO A 79 8.77 5.89 3.81
C PRO A 79 7.57 6.75 3.43
N VAL A 80 7.78 8.04 3.15
CA VAL A 80 6.69 8.95 2.79
C VAL A 80 6.17 8.65 1.39
N TRP A 81 7.08 8.57 0.41
CA TRP A 81 6.70 8.31 -0.97
C TRP A 81 6.18 6.89 -1.16
N GLY A 82 6.71 5.92 -0.41
CA GLY A 82 6.19 4.55 -0.45
C GLY A 82 4.76 4.46 0.06
N THR A 83 4.44 5.17 1.13
CA THR A 83 3.09 5.24 1.66
C THR A 83 2.17 5.96 0.69
N LEU A 84 2.60 7.12 0.17
CA LEU A 84 1.81 7.85 -0.82
C LEU A 84 1.59 7.03 -2.09
N GLY A 85 2.63 6.34 -2.55
CA GLY A 85 2.53 5.47 -3.73
C GLY A 85 1.49 4.37 -3.56
N ASN A 86 1.42 3.78 -2.37
CA ASN A 86 0.42 2.76 -2.06
C ASN A 86 -1.01 3.30 -2.25
N TRP A 87 -1.29 4.49 -1.73
CA TRP A 87 -2.62 5.08 -1.85
C TRP A 87 -2.91 5.59 -3.25
N VAL A 88 -1.92 6.14 -3.96
CA VAL A 88 -2.08 6.55 -5.36
C VAL A 88 -2.34 5.34 -6.24
N MET A 89 -1.62 4.22 -6.02
CA MET A 89 -1.86 2.97 -6.74
C MET A 89 -3.29 2.47 -6.52
N THR A 90 -3.76 2.51 -5.27
CA THR A 90 -5.12 2.12 -4.92
C THR A 90 -6.14 2.98 -5.68
N LYS A 91 -5.94 4.29 -5.67
CA LYS A 91 -6.78 5.23 -6.40
C LYS A 91 -6.79 4.91 -7.90
N ASP A 92 -5.63 4.66 -8.49
CA ASP A 92 -5.52 4.40 -9.92
C ASP A 92 -6.21 3.10 -10.33
N VAL A 93 -6.18 2.07 -9.47
CA VAL A 93 -6.94 0.84 -9.72
C VAL A 93 -8.43 1.11 -9.65
N LEU A 94 -8.89 1.86 -8.65
CA LEU A 94 -10.32 2.19 -8.48
C LEU A 94 -10.84 3.05 -9.64
N LEU A 95 -10.00 3.91 -10.21
CA LEU A 95 -10.37 4.75 -11.35
C LEU A 95 -10.21 4.04 -12.71
N GLY A 96 -9.76 2.78 -12.71
CA GLY A 96 -9.57 2.02 -13.93
C GLY A 96 -8.29 2.34 -14.70
N LYS A 97 -7.38 3.12 -14.12
CA LYS A 97 -6.10 3.45 -14.76
C LYS A 97 -5.10 2.30 -14.67
N LEU A 98 -5.26 1.41 -13.70
CA LEU A 98 -4.46 0.22 -13.51
C LEU A 98 -5.38 -0.99 -13.40
N LYS A 99 -4.89 -2.16 -13.85
CA LYS A 99 -5.65 -3.41 -13.72
C LYS A 99 -5.67 -3.90 -12.27
N TRP A 100 -6.79 -4.45 -11.87
CA TRP A 100 -6.94 -5.17 -10.62
C TRP A 100 -6.09 -6.46 -10.63
#